data_ed1a57561f4614acde9d0372585f89b9
#
_entry.id   ed1a57561f4614acde9d0372585f89b9
#
_cell.length_a   1.000
_cell.length_b   1.000
_cell.length_c   1.000
_cell.angle_alpha   90.00
_cell.angle_beta   90.00
_cell.angle_gamma   90.00
#
_symmetry.space_group_name_H-M   'P 1'
#
loop_
_entity.id
_entity.type
_entity.pdbx_description
1 polymer ?
#
loop_
_entity_poly.entity_id
_entity_poly.type
_entity_poly.pdbx_seq_one_letter_code
_entity_poly.pdbx_strand_id
1 'polypeptide(L)'
;NNVKLFKAMAKNLKCEIVESSENGNEATVKAHITTLDFAKIMSNISSRLMVEYMTPGNSGKDMDKVFSGIIDDEIKHADKKESDTVFNFVKDKKGNWTLDSNVAIYDDICGGYLQYYFQQNTLGKYANEIKEKQQSETTTQN
;
A
#
# COMPACT_ATOMS: atom_id res chain seq x y z
N ASN A 1 -4.59 -12.19 -9.28
CA ASN A 1 -3.42 -11.32 -9.11
C ASN A 1 -3.32 -10.75 -7.70
N ASN A 2 -4.42 -10.27 -7.07
CA ASN A 2 -4.39 -9.74 -5.70
C ASN A 2 -3.90 -10.78 -4.68
N VAL A 3 -4.27 -12.06 -4.86
CA VAL A 3 -3.84 -13.16 -3.98
C VAL A 3 -2.31 -13.33 -3.99
N LYS A 4 -1.64 -13.12 -5.13
CA LYS A 4 -0.17 -13.19 -5.20
C LYS A 4 0.49 -12.09 -4.37
N LEU A 5 0.01 -10.86 -4.47
CA LEU A 5 0.51 -9.71 -3.71
C LEU A 5 0.32 -9.93 -2.21
N PHE A 6 -0.86 -10.35 -1.76
CA PHE A 6 -1.11 -10.65 -0.34
C PHE A 6 -0.23 -11.79 0.19
N LYS A 7 -0.04 -12.86 -0.59
CA LYS A 7 0.87 -13.95 -0.20
C LYS A 7 2.31 -13.49 -0.10
N ALA A 8 2.78 -12.64 -1.02
CA ALA A 8 4.11 -12.08 -0.97
C ALA A 8 4.30 -11.18 0.26
N MET A 9 3.31 -10.35 0.59
CA MET A 9 3.27 -9.53 1.79
C MET A 9 3.40 -10.39 3.05
N ALA A 10 2.50 -11.35 3.23
CA ALA A 10 2.47 -12.21 4.41
C ALA A 10 3.76 -13.03 4.59
N LYS A 11 4.33 -13.53 3.48
CA LYS A 11 5.55 -14.34 3.51
C LYS A 11 6.80 -13.54 3.91
N ASN A 12 6.82 -12.24 3.61
CA ASN A 12 7.99 -11.39 3.83
C ASN A 12 7.85 -10.49 5.05
N LEU A 13 6.69 -10.50 5.71
CA LEU A 13 6.48 -9.77 6.94
C LEU A 13 7.22 -10.43 8.10
N LYS A 14 8.08 -9.64 8.77
CA LYS A 14 8.73 -9.99 10.02
C LYS A 14 8.45 -8.90 11.04
N CYS A 15 8.26 -9.31 12.28
CA CYS A 15 8.03 -8.43 13.40
C CYS A 15 8.95 -8.86 14.55
N GLU A 16 9.89 -8.02 14.92
CA GLU A 16 10.82 -8.26 16.00
C GLU A 16 10.52 -7.30 17.14
N ILE A 17 10.12 -7.83 18.31
CA ILE A 17 9.85 -7.02 19.49
C ILE A 17 11.17 -6.49 20.05
N VAL A 18 11.28 -5.16 20.14
CA VAL A 18 12.46 -4.47 20.66
C VAL A 18 12.29 -4.16 22.14
N GLU A 19 11.11 -3.69 22.54
CA GLU A 19 10.80 -3.30 23.90
C GLU A 19 9.31 -3.49 24.18
N SER A 20 8.97 -3.82 25.41
CA SER A 20 7.58 -3.83 25.86
C SER A 20 7.47 -3.30 27.29
N SER A 21 6.37 -2.61 27.58
CA SER A 21 6.06 -2.12 28.92
C SER A 21 4.58 -2.26 29.19
N GLU A 22 4.23 -2.52 30.45
CA GLU A 22 2.84 -2.59 30.93
C GLU A 22 2.70 -1.67 32.15
N ASN A 23 1.64 -0.86 32.15
CA ASN A 23 1.28 0.03 33.26
C ASN A 23 -0.25 -0.04 33.49
N GLY A 24 -0.68 -0.89 34.41
CA GLY A 24 -2.08 -1.08 34.74
C GLY A 24 -2.89 -1.62 33.58
N ASN A 25 -3.73 -0.78 32.99
CA ASN A 25 -4.60 -1.14 31.85
C ASN A 25 -4.02 -0.75 30.50
N GLU A 26 -2.81 -0.25 30.45
CA GLU A 26 -2.13 0.17 29.22
C GLU A 26 -0.86 -0.66 29.02
N ALA A 27 -0.56 -1.00 27.79
CA ALA A 27 0.71 -1.60 27.41
C ALA A 27 1.21 -1.02 26.09
N THR A 28 2.53 -0.96 25.98
CA THR A 28 3.21 -0.48 24.77
C THR A 28 4.21 -1.53 24.33
N VAL A 29 4.20 -1.85 23.05
CA VAL A 29 5.17 -2.74 22.41
C VAL A 29 5.83 -1.97 21.26
N LYS A 30 7.15 -1.82 21.32
CA LYS A 30 7.95 -1.33 20.20
C LYS A 30 8.46 -2.51 19.40
N ALA A 31 8.26 -2.50 18.11
CA ALA A 31 8.70 -3.57 17.25
C ALA A 31 9.36 -3.02 15.98
N HIS A 32 10.37 -3.73 15.52
CA HIS A 32 10.97 -3.53 14.21
C HIS A 32 10.22 -4.40 13.19
N ILE A 33 9.62 -3.76 12.20
CA ILE A 33 8.86 -4.40 11.12
C ILE A 33 9.74 -4.42 9.88
N THR A 34 9.92 -5.60 9.28
CA THR A 34 10.53 -5.75 7.96
C THR A 34 9.50 -6.35 7.02
N THR A 35 9.29 -5.74 5.87
CA THR A 35 8.40 -6.24 4.81
C THR A 35 8.96 -5.89 3.44
N LEU A 36 8.24 -6.19 2.35
CA LEU A 36 8.57 -5.66 1.02
C LEU A 36 8.06 -4.22 0.89
N ASP A 37 8.75 -3.40 0.07
CA ASP A 37 8.28 -2.05 -0.28
C ASP A 37 7.11 -2.14 -1.27
N PHE A 38 5.89 -2.35 -0.73
CA PHE A 38 4.69 -2.49 -1.54
C PHE A 38 4.27 -1.18 -2.22
N ALA A 39 4.60 -0.03 -1.66
CA ALA A 39 4.39 1.25 -2.34
C ALA A 39 5.17 1.30 -3.66
N LYS A 40 6.44 0.90 -3.62
CA LYS A 40 7.31 0.85 -4.80
C LYS A 40 6.86 -0.23 -5.80
N ILE A 41 6.51 -1.43 -5.33
CA ILE A 41 5.97 -2.51 -6.16
C ILE A 41 4.75 -2.00 -6.95
N MET A 42 3.78 -1.38 -6.29
CA MET A 42 2.54 -0.90 -6.93
C MET A 42 2.80 0.25 -7.91
N SER A 43 3.71 1.16 -7.58
CA SER A 43 4.13 2.23 -8.47
C SER A 43 4.78 1.68 -9.74
N ASN A 44 5.68 0.71 -9.61
CA ASN A 44 6.35 0.07 -10.75
C ASN A 44 5.36 -0.70 -11.63
N ILE A 45 4.45 -1.49 -11.02
CA ILE A 45 3.41 -2.22 -11.74
C ILE A 45 2.58 -1.23 -12.57
N SER A 46 2.12 -0.13 -11.97
CA SER A 46 1.31 0.89 -12.66
C SER A 46 2.05 1.51 -13.83
N SER A 47 3.32 1.87 -13.64
CA SER A 47 4.16 2.46 -14.68
C SER A 47 4.43 1.48 -15.83
N ARG A 48 4.74 0.23 -15.53
CA ARG A 48 4.99 -0.81 -16.54
C ARG A 48 3.75 -1.15 -17.35
N LEU A 49 2.59 -1.22 -16.69
CA LEU A 49 1.32 -1.42 -17.39
C LEU A 49 1.01 -0.26 -18.34
N MET A 50 1.24 0.98 -17.91
CA MET A 50 1.03 2.14 -18.78
C MET A 50 1.90 2.07 -20.04
N VAL A 51 3.17 1.69 -19.90
CA VAL A 51 4.08 1.48 -21.06
C VAL A 51 3.53 0.40 -21.99
N GLU A 52 3.08 -0.76 -21.45
CA GLU A 52 2.51 -1.84 -22.26
C GLU A 52 1.25 -1.39 -23.04
N TYR A 53 0.36 -0.64 -22.39
CA TYR A 53 -0.85 -0.10 -23.06
C TYR A 53 -0.53 0.92 -24.14
N MET A 54 0.50 1.76 -23.94
CA MET A 54 0.88 2.81 -24.88
C MET A 54 1.78 2.33 -26.02
N THR A 55 2.31 1.10 -25.95
CA THR A 55 3.24 0.58 -26.97
C THR A 55 2.46 0.11 -28.20
N PRO A 56 2.69 0.70 -29.39
CA PRO A 56 2.05 0.25 -30.64
C PRO A 56 2.37 -1.22 -30.92
N GLY A 57 1.35 -1.97 -31.35
CA GLY A 57 1.48 -3.41 -31.63
C GLY A 57 1.18 -4.33 -30.45
N ASN A 58 0.98 -3.81 -29.25
CA ASN A 58 0.61 -4.62 -28.07
C ASN A 58 -0.91 -4.90 -27.97
N SER A 59 -1.74 -4.33 -28.85
CA SER A 59 -3.21 -4.49 -28.82
C SER A 59 -3.70 -5.95 -28.98
N GLY A 60 -2.85 -6.87 -29.40
CA GLY A 60 -3.14 -8.31 -29.50
C GLY A 60 -2.62 -9.15 -28.35
N LYS A 61 -1.92 -8.57 -27.38
CA LYS A 61 -1.40 -9.29 -26.23
C LYS A 61 -2.49 -9.65 -25.23
N ASP A 62 -2.33 -10.81 -24.60
CA ASP A 62 -3.12 -11.21 -23.43
C ASP A 62 -2.65 -10.35 -22.22
N MET A 63 -3.36 -9.27 -21.96
CA MET A 63 -3.02 -8.31 -20.90
C MET A 63 -3.07 -8.93 -19.50
N ASP A 64 -3.84 -9.98 -19.28
CA ASP A 64 -3.86 -10.68 -18.00
C ASP A 64 -2.54 -11.44 -17.77
N LYS A 65 -1.97 -12.03 -18.80
CA LYS A 65 -0.65 -12.66 -18.72
C LYS A 65 0.46 -11.64 -18.56
N VAL A 66 0.40 -10.52 -19.28
CA VAL A 66 1.34 -9.40 -19.13
C VAL A 66 1.33 -8.90 -17.69
N PHE A 67 0.15 -8.60 -17.16
CA PHE A 67 -0.03 -8.13 -15.79
C PHE A 67 0.49 -9.13 -14.76
N SER A 68 0.14 -10.41 -14.92
CA SER A 68 0.64 -11.46 -14.02
C SER A 68 2.16 -11.56 -14.04
N GLY A 69 2.79 -11.46 -15.21
CA GLY A 69 4.23 -11.48 -15.36
C GLY A 69 4.93 -10.27 -14.71
N ILE A 70 4.36 -9.08 -14.87
CA ILE A 70 4.85 -7.87 -14.20
C ILE A 70 4.82 -8.03 -12.68
N ILE A 71 3.70 -8.52 -12.11
CA ILE A 71 3.58 -8.76 -10.66
C ILE A 71 4.65 -9.73 -10.18
N ASP A 72 4.83 -10.85 -10.86
CA ASP A 72 5.81 -11.88 -10.47
C ASP A 72 7.24 -11.32 -10.48
N ASP A 73 7.57 -10.50 -11.47
CA ASP A 73 8.88 -9.87 -11.61
C ASP A 73 9.12 -8.81 -10.53
N GLU A 74 8.13 -7.93 -10.29
CA GLU A 74 8.23 -6.91 -9.24
C GLU A 74 8.36 -7.51 -7.83
N ILE A 75 7.62 -8.57 -7.52
CA ILE A 75 7.75 -9.28 -6.24
C ILE A 75 9.13 -9.91 -6.09
N LYS A 76 9.65 -10.51 -7.16
CA LYS A 76 10.95 -11.20 -7.14
C LYS A 76 12.11 -10.25 -6.89
N HIS A 77 12.04 -9.03 -7.41
CA HIS A 77 13.11 -8.03 -7.32
C HIS A 77 12.80 -6.91 -6.31
N ALA A 78 11.77 -7.09 -5.49
CA ALA A 78 11.33 -6.09 -4.54
C ALA A 78 12.37 -5.78 -3.47
N ASP A 79 12.53 -4.50 -3.18
CA ASP A 79 13.29 -4.04 -2.04
C ASP A 79 12.52 -4.35 -0.73
N LYS A 80 13.27 -4.42 0.37
CA LYS A 80 12.70 -4.46 1.70
C LYS A 80 12.44 -3.06 2.20
N LYS A 81 11.38 -2.93 2.99
CA LYS A 81 11.06 -1.75 3.77
C LYS A 81 11.12 -2.11 5.24
N GLU A 82 11.76 -1.26 6.03
CA GLU A 82 11.90 -1.42 7.46
C GLU A 82 11.27 -0.21 8.17
N SER A 83 10.61 -0.45 9.29
CA SER A 83 10.01 0.60 10.11
C SER A 83 10.05 0.21 11.59
N ASP A 84 10.22 1.20 12.47
CA ASP A 84 10.08 1.04 13.91
C ASP A 84 8.67 1.49 14.29
N THR A 85 7.86 0.56 14.77
CA THR A 85 6.44 0.75 14.99
C THR A 85 6.10 0.58 16.46
N VAL A 86 5.25 1.45 16.98
CA VAL A 86 4.76 1.41 18.35
C VAL A 86 3.32 0.93 18.36
N PHE A 87 3.09 -0.20 19.02
CA PHE A 87 1.76 -0.77 19.25
C PHE A 87 1.30 -0.41 20.66
N ASN A 88 0.20 0.32 20.77
CA ASN A 88 -0.43 0.63 22.05
C ASN A 88 -1.62 -0.31 22.27
N PHE A 89 -1.72 -0.85 23.47
CA PHE A 89 -2.81 -1.73 23.87
C PHE A 89 -3.51 -1.18 25.10
N VAL A 90 -4.81 -1.40 25.18
CA VAL A 90 -5.64 -1.04 26.33
C VAL A 90 -6.42 -2.27 26.79
N LYS A 91 -6.52 -2.51 28.10
CA LYS A 91 -7.39 -3.54 28.66
C LYS A 91 -8.85 -3.10 28.62
N ASP A 92 -9.70 -3.97 28.10
CA ASP A 92 -11.14 -3.81 28.20
C ASP A 92 -11.64 -4.12 29.66
N LYS A 93 -12.94 -3.91 29.90
CA LYS A 93 -13.57 -4.19 31.21
C LYS A 93 -13.53 -5.67 31.62
N LYS A 94 -13.20 -6.58 30.70
CA LYS A 94 -13.08 -8.02 30.93
C LYS A 94 -11.63 -8.45 31.11
N GLY A 95 -10.68 -7.52 31.04
CA GLY A 95 -9.26 -7.79 31.17
C GLY A 95 -8.57 -8.24 29.88
N ASN A 96 -9.23 -8.17 28.72
CA ASN A 96 -8.60 -8.52 27.45
C ASN A 96 -7.85 -7.31 26.87
N TRP A 97 -6.68 -7.55 26.32
CA TRP A 97 -5.91 -6.53 25.62
C TRP A 97 -6.50 -6.26 24.23
N THR A 98 -6.72 -5.00 23.91
CA THR A 98 -7.18 -4.53 22.60
C THR A 98 -6.12 -3.59 22.04
N LEU A 99 -5.72 -3.80 20.78
CA LEU A 99 -4.81 -2.91 20.07
C LEU A 99 -5.52 -1.59 19.77
N ASP A 100 -4.92 -0.49 20.22
CA ASP A 100 -5.28 0.85 19.76
C ASP A 100 -4.62 1.09 18.39
N SER A 101 -5.31 0.65 17.36
CA SER A 101 -4.81 0.65 15.99
C SER A 101 -5.05 1.98 15.28
N ASN A 102 -4.10 2.35 14.44
CA ASN A 102 -4.21 3.51 13.54
C ASN A 102 -3.66 3.19 12.15
N VAL A 103 -3.90 4.08 11.20
CA VAL A 103 -3.51 3.88 9.79
C VAL A 103 -2.00 3.70 9.64
N ALA A 104 -1.18 4.36 10.46
CA ALA A 104 0.28 4.25 10.36
C ALA A 104 0.77 2.83 10.68
N ILE A 105 0.21 2.17 11.71
CA ILE A 105 0.54 0.78 12.05
C ILE A 105 0.22 -0.15 10.88
N TYR A 106 -0.96 0.02 10.27
CA TYR A 106 -1.34 -0.80 9.11
C TYR A 106 -0.46 -0.51 7.90
N ASP A 107 -0.07 0.75 7.68
CA ASP A 107 0.80 1.12 6.56
C ASP A 107 2.20 0.51 6.71
N ASP A 108 2.76 0.50 7.92
CA ASP A 108 4.04 -0.15 8.22
C ASP A 108 3.98 -1.66 7.92
N ILE A 109 2.92 -2.34 8.38
CA ILE A 109 2.71 -3.78 8.12
C ILE A 109 2.54 -4.05 6.62
N CYS A 110 1.87 -3.13 5.90
CA CYS A 110 1.60 -3.24 4.47
C CYS A 110 2.70 -2.64 3.58
N GLY A 111 3.87 -2.32 4.12
CA GLY A 111 5.01 -1.82 3.33
C GLY A 111 4.75 -0.52 2.58
N GLY A 112 3.96 0.40 3.17
CA GLY A 112 3.63 1.69 2.59
C GLY A 112 2.49 1.66 1.56
N TYR A 113 1.81 0.52 1.41
CA TYR A 113 0.74 0.37 0.42
C TYR A 113 -0.44 1.31 0.66
N LEU A 114 -0.84 1.53 1.92
CA LEU A 114 -1.99 2.38 2.24
C LEU A 114 -1.70 3.84 1.90
N GLN A 115 -0.51 4.33 2.22
CA GLN A 115 -0.09 5.69 1.87
C GLN A 115 -0.08 5.87 0.34
N TYR A 116 0.49 4.91 -0.41
CA TYR A 116 0.45 4.91 -1.87
C TYR A 116 -0.99 4.97 -2.39
N TYR A 117 -1.89 4.13 -1.88
CA TYR A 117 -3.28 4.08 -2.29
C TYR A 117 -4.02 5.40 -2.07
N PHE A 118 -3.84 6.02 -0.90
CA PHE A 118 -4.45 7.32 -0.59
C PHE A 118 -3.92 8.44 -1.48
N GLN A 119 -2.61 8.45 -1.76
CA GLN A 119 -2.01 9.44 -2.67
C GLN A 119 -2.58 9.33 -4.09
N GLN A 120 -2.69 8.12 -4.63
CA GLN A 120 -3.25 7.90 -5.96
C GLN A 120 -4.72 8.34 -6.06
N ASN A 121 -5.54 8.05 -5.05
CA ASN A 121 -6.94 8.48 -5.02
C ASN A 121 -7.08 9.99 -4.91
N THR A 122 -6.22 10.66 -4.16
CA THR A 122 -6.21 12.13 -4.03
C THR A 122 -5.84 12.78 -5.36
N LEU A 123 -4.79 12.28 -6.04
CA LEU A 123 -4.38 12.78 -7.36
C LEU A 123 -5.47 12.56 -8.42
N GLY A 124 -6.15 11.41 -8.40
CA GLY A 124 -7.28 11.13 -9.29
C GLY A 124 -8.45 12.09 -9.08
N LYS A 125 -8.75 12.43 -7.83
CA LYS A 125 -9.78 13.43 -7.50
C LYS A 125 -9.44 14.81 -8.05
N TYR A 126 -8.22 15.30 -7.84
CA TYR A 126 -7.77 16.58 -8.39
C TYR A 126 -7.79 16.60 -9.93
N ALA A 127 -7.37 15.51 -10.58
CA ALA A 127 -7.41 15.42 -12.05
C ALA A 127 -8.84 15.52 -12.61
N ASN A 128 -9.83 14.94 -11.93
CA ASN A 128 -11.23 15.05 -12.31
C ASN A 128 -11.78 16.46 -12.08
N GLU A 129 -11.46 17.10 -10.96
CA GLU A 129 -11.85 18.50 -10.69
C GLU A 129 -11.31 19.48 -11.73
N ILE A 130 -10.07 19.26 -12.22
CA ILE A 130 -9.48 20.07 -13.30
C ILE A 130 -10.22 19.87 -14.60
N LYS A 131 -10.56 18.62 -14.97
CA LYS A 131 -11.32 18.32 -16.20
C LYS A 131 -12.72 18.97 -16.18
N GLU A 132 -13.43 18.89 -15.06
CA GLU A 132 -14.76 19.50 -14.91
C GLU A 132 -14.71 21.02 -15.05
N LYS A 133 -13.70 21.68 -14.47
CA LYS A 133 -13.48 23.13 -14.64
C LYS A 133 -13.22 23.51 -16.09
N GLN A 134 -12.35 22.80 -16.79
CA GLN A 134 -12.04 23.07 -18.20
C GLN A 134 -13.27 22.91 -19.12
N GLN A 135 -14.11 21.90 -18.84
CA GLN A 135 -15.35 21.70 -19.61
C GLN A 135 -16.39 22.83 -19.37
N SER A 136 -16.50 23.30 -18.11
CA SER A 136 -17.43 24.40 -17.79
C SER A 136 -17.03 25.73 -18.43
N GLU A 137 -15.72 26.02 -18.51
CA GLU A 137 -15.21 27.23 -19.17
C GLU A 137 -15.43 27.22 -20.68
N THR A 138 -15.31 26.06 -21.33
CA THR A 138 -15.54 25.91 -22.78
C THR A 138 -17.01 26.04 -23.14
N THR A 139 -17.92 25.70 -22.24
CA THR A 139 -19.38 25.79 -22.47
C THR A 139 -19.92 27.21 -22.28
N THR A 140 -19.18 28.07 -21.57
CA THR A 140 -19.62 29.47 -21.30
C THR A 140 -19.18 30.47 -22.39
N GLN A 141 -18.36 30.03 -23.36
CA GLN A 141 -17.85 30.86 -24.47
C GLN A 141 -18.62 30.66 -25.80
N ASN A 142 -19.67 29.86 -25.84
CA ASN A 142 -20.58 29.67 -26.97
C ASN A 142 -21.97 30.21 -26.63
#